data_99d9b02e1a8784e382cbfaf548098148
#
_entry.id   99d9b02e1a8784e382cbfaf548098148
#
_cell.length_a   1.000
_cell.length_b   1.000
_cell.length_c   1.000
_cell.angle_alpha   90.00
_cell.angle_beta   90.00
_cell.angle_gamma   90.00
#
_symmetry.space_group_name_H-M   'P 1'
#
loop_
_entity.id
_entity.type
_entity.pdbx_description
1 polymer ?
#
loop_
_entity_poly.entity_id
_entity_poly.type
_entity_poly.pdbx_seq_one_letter_code
_entity_poly.pdbx_strand_id
1 'polypeptide(L)'
;MRSLLLAVLAAYVVSAIHAVLAFLNKRRSLQRVSEWAMAAGFALHTAALIIDWAIFGHYPLFYLRETLFLLAWTLIASYLLVLYRYRARPLGVVTLPLVSVLIFIAVITRSATPDQAEANALWATWLSPVHIALLLSAYAAFFVVFLASVMYLLQERELKLKTFSAIFHRLPSLTMVNEIATSSAAIGLTLLTVGMATGMVWASSRDGRVWHNDPKEIFAALTWLLYLLLILYRSTSGWRGRKAAWMGV
;
A
#
# COMPACT_ATOMS: atom_id res chain seq x y z
N MET A 1 21.11 -4.49 -11.84
CA MET A 1 19.77 -4.72 -11.27
C MET A 1 19.75 -5.59 -10.00
N ARG A 2 20.21 -6.88 -10.02
CA ARG A 2 20.10 -7.77 -8.86
C ARG A 2 20.75 -7.22 -7.57
N SER A 3 21.93 -6.62 -7.66
CA SER A 3 22.61 -5.98 -6.54
C SER A 3 21.81 -4.81 -5.94
N LEU A 4 21.16 -3.99 -6.79
CA LEU A 4 20.32 -2.88 -6.34
C LEU A 4 19.07 -3.39 -5.62
N LEU A 5 18.40 -4.43 -6.15
CA LEU A 5 17.26 -5.06 -5.48
C LEU A 5 17.63 -5.65 -4.12
N LEU A 6 18.82 -6.26 -3.99
CA LEU A 6 19.34 -6.76 -2.72
C LEU A 6 19.64 -5.62 -1.75
N ALA A 7 20.15 -4.49 -2.22
CA ALA A 7 20.37 -3.30 -1.39
C ALA A 7 19.05 -2.72 -0.87
N VAL A 8 18.01 -2.64 -1.73
CA VAL A 8 16.65 -2.24 -1.34
C VAL A 8 16.09 -3.18 -0.27
N LEU A 9 16.21 -4.50 -0.49
CA LEU A 9 15.78 -5.50 0.48
C LEU A 9 16.50 -5.34 1.82
N ALA A 10 17.83 -5.23 1.81
CA ALA A 10 18.62 -5.06 3.03
C ALA A 10 18.20 -3.81 3.80
N ALA A 11 18.00 -2.68 3.13
CA ALA A 11 17.55 -1.44 3.75
C ALA A 11 16.16 -1.59 4.42
N TYR A 12 15.20 -2.22 3.76
CA TYR A 12 13.87 -2.44 4.35
C TYR A 12 13.88 -3.48 5.47
N VAL A 13 14.69 -4.55 5.38
CA VAL A 13 14.85 -5.52 6.46
C VAL A 13 15.46 -4.85 7.70
N VAL A 14 16.52 -4.06 7.53
CA VAL A 14 17.10 -3.27 8.64
C VAL A 14 16.05 -2.32 9.23
N SER A 15 15.31 -1.63 8.39
CA SER A 15 14.22 -0.74 8.83
C SER A 15 13.14 -1.50 9.61
N ALA A 16 12.69 -2.65 9.11
CA ALA A 16 11.66 -3.49 9.74
C ALA A 16 12.11 -4.00 11.13
N ILE A 17 13.30 -4.56 11.21
CA ILE A 17 13.87 -5.04 12.49
C ILE A 17 13.91 -3.91 13.52
N HIS A 18 14.46 -2.75 13.13
CA HIS A 18 14.58 -1.62 14.04
C HIS A 18 13.23 -0.99 14.40
N ALA A 19 12.24 -1.00 13.49
CA ALA A 19 10.87 -0.56 13.81
C ALA A 19 10.24 -1.44 14.90
N VAL A 20 10.32 -2.76 14.74
CA VAL A 20 9.81 -3.72 15.74
C VAL A 20 10.55 -3.56 17.06
N LEU A 21 11.88 -3.52 17.05
CA LEU A 21 12.68 -3.33 18.26
C LEU A 21 12.40 -1.99 18.94
N ALA A 22 12.24 -0.91 18.18
CA ALA A 22 11.88 0.41 18.70
C ALA A 22 10.49 0.39 19.35
N PHE A 23 9.54 -0.30 18.73
CA PHE A 23 8.21 -0.49 19.28
C PHE A 23 8.24 -1.27 20.59
N LEU A 24 9.04 -2.34 20.68
CA LEU A 24 9.16 -3.17 21.88
C LEU A 24 9.93 -2.48 23.02
N ASN A 25 11.00 -1.74 22.71
CA ASN A 25 11.93 -1.21 23.70
C ASN A 25 11.78 0.31 23.97
N LYS A 26 10.93 1.03 23.25
CA LYS A 26 10.73 2.50 23.34
C LYS A 26 12.04 3.32 23.18
N ARG A 27 13.04 2.81 22.45
CA ARG A 27 14.32 3.48 22.26
C ARG A 27 14.29 4.39 21.03
N ARG A 28 14.51 5.70 21.22
CA ARG A 28 14.56 6.70 20.14
C ARG A 28 15.68 6.44 19.12
N SER A 29 16.80 5.86 19.55
CA SER A 29 17.91 5.49 18.63
C SER A 29 17.48 4.46 17.60
N LEU A 30 16.82 3.38 18.04
CA LEU A 30 16.29 2.34 17.13
C LEU A 30 15.26 2.91 16.15
N GLN A 31 14.40 3.83 16.64
CA GLN A 31 13.42 4.49 15.78
C GLN A 31 14.10 5.35 14.70
N ARG A 32 15.16 6.08 15.02
CA ARG A 32 15.92 6.87 14.03
C ARG A 32 16.58 5.97 12.99
N VAL A 33 17.19 4.87 13.41
CA VAL A 33 17.80 3.90 12.47
C VAL A 33 16.75 3.36 11.52
N SER A 34 15.56 2.97 12.03
CA SER A 34 14.45 2.51 11.19
C SER A 34 14.03 3.56 10.17
N GLU A 35 13.84 4.82 10.59
CA GLU A 35 13.41 5.91 9.70
C GLU A 35 14.46 6.23 8.63
N TRP A 36 15.75 6.26 8.99
CA TRP A 36 16.84 6.49 8.02
C TRP A 36 17.01 5.32 7.05
N ALA A 37 16.96 4.07 7.54
CA ALA A 37 17.03 2.89 6.69
C ALA A 37 15.83 2.81 5.73
N MET A 38 14.62 3.17 6.19
CA MET A 38 13.44 3.28 5.34
C MET A 38 13.60 4.35 4.26
N ALA A 39 14.08 5.53 4.62
CA ALA A 39 14.31 6.62 3.66
C ALA A 39 15.35 6.25 2.60
N ALA A 40 16.47 5.65 3.02
CA ALA A 40 17.49 5.13 2.11
C ALA A 40 16.92 4.02 1.21
N GLY A 41 16.17 3.07 1.78
CA GLY A 41 15.50 2.01 1.03
C GLY A 41 14.52 2.57 0.01
N PHE A 42 13.73 3.57 0.36
CA PHE A 42 12.78 4.21 -0.55
C PHE A 42 13.47 4.97 -1.68
N ALA A 43 14.57 5.67 -1.39
CA ALA A 43 15.37 6.34 -2.41
C ALA A 43 16.00 5.33 -3.39
N LEU A 44 16.61 4.25 -2.88
CA LEU A 44 17.17 3.17 -3.72
C LEU A 44 16.07 2.46 -4.54
N HIS A 45 14.90 2.23 -3.95
CA HIS A 45 13.76 1.63 -4.61
C HIS A 45 13.26 2.52 -5.76
N THR A 46 13.11 3.82 -5.50
CA THR A 46 12.73 4.81 -6.53
C THR A 46 13.76 4.87 -7.65
N ALA A 47 15.05 4.87 -7.30
CA ALA A 47 16.13 4.82 -8.31
C ALA A 47 16.05 3.54 -9.15
N ALA A 48 15.74 2.38 -8.55
CA ALA A 48 15.56 1.13 -9.29
C ALA A 48 14.39 1.20 -10.29
N LEU A 49 13.25 1.77 -9.90
CA LEU A 49 12.11 1.97 -10.79
C LEU A 49 12.44 2.91 -11.96
N ILE A 50 13.18 3.99 -11.69
CA ILE A 50 13.62 4.94 -12.72
C ILE A 50 14.62 4.29 -13.69
N ILE A 51 15.56 3.48 -13.19
CA ILE A 51 16.53 2.76 -14.01
C ILE A 51 15.84 1.75 -14.91
N ASP A 52 14.88 0.96 -14.37
CA ASP A 52 14.09 0.03 -15.17
C ASP A 52 13.31 0.77 -16.26
N TRP A 53 12.69 1.90 -15.94
CA TRP A 53 12.04 2.75 -16.94
C TRP A 53 13.01 3.24 -18.02
N ALA A 54 14.18 3.71 -17.63
CA ALA A 54 15.16 4.24 -18.57
C ALA A 54 15.74 3.16 -19.51
N ILE A 55 15.88 1.92 -19.02
CA ILE A 55 16.40 0.80 -19.81
C ILE A 55 15.36 0.28 -20.82
N PHE A 56 14.10 0.14 -20.38
CA PHE A 56 13.04 -0.49 -21.18
C PHE A 56 12.15 0.53 -21.92
N GLY A 57 12.33 1.85 -21.70
CA GLY A 57 11.46 2.90 -22.23
C GLY A 57 10.07 2.96 -21.53
N HIS A 58 9.79 2.02 -20.66
CA HIS A 58 8.56 1.89 -19.86
C HIS A 58 8.83 1.02 -18.63
N TYR A 59 7.99 1.12 -17.59
CA TYR A 59 8.10 0.20 -16.47
C TYR A 59 7.50 -1.17 -16.86
N PRO A 60 8.27 -2.27 -16.77
CA PRO A 60 7.84 -3.59 -17.24
C PRO A 60 6.87 -4.25 -16.23
N LEU A 61 5.57 -3.96 -16.33
CA LEU A 61 4.52 -4.53 -15.46
C LEU A 61 3.92 -5.83 -16.02
N PHE A 62 4.77 -6.76 -16.48
CA PHE A 62 4.29 -7.99 -17.09
C PHE A 62 4.12 -9.14 -16.13
N TYR A 63 4.93 -9.17 -15.07
CA TYR A 63 5.05 -10.34 -14.20
C TYR A 63 4.87 -9.99 -12.73
N LEU A 64 4.66 -11.03 -11.96
CA LEU A 64 4.48 -10.95 -10.50
C LEU A 64 5.61 -10.16 -9.81
N ARG A 65 6.85 -10.32 -10.25
CA ARG A 65 8.01 -9.63 -9.68
C ARG A 65 7.85 -8.12 -9.74
N GLU A 66 7.56 -7.58 -10.91
CA GLU A 66 7.46 -6.13 -11.17
C GLU A 66 6.24 -5.54 -10.44
N THR A 67 5.13 -6.31 -10.43
CA THR A 67 3.91 -5.92 -9.71
C THR A 67 4.16 -5.87 -8.21
N LEU A 68 4.82 -6.88 -7.63
CA LEU A 68 5.16 -6.89 -6.20
C LEU A 68 6.14 -5.77 -5.83
N PHE A 69 7.09 -5.49 -6.72
CA PHE A 69 8.06 -4.42 -6.54
C PHE A 69 7.37 -3.05 -6.53
N LEU A 70 6.48 -2.77 -7.48
CA LEU A 70 5.71 -1.53 -7.50
C LEU A 70 4.71 -1.44 -6.33
N LEU A 71 4.04 -2.54 -5.97
CA LEU A 71 3.15 -2.59 -4.80
C LEU A 71 3.91 -2.25 -3.51
N ALA A 72 5.10 -2.82 -3.32
CA ALA A 72 5.94 -2.51 -2.16
C ALA A 72 6.31 -1.02 -2.11
N TRP A 73 6.60 -0.41 -3.26
CA TRP A 73 6.87 1.02 -3.35
C TRP A 73 5.66 1.87 -2.96
N THR A 74 4.47 1.55 -3.48
CA THR A 74 3.22 2.28 -3.14
C THR A 74 2.84 2.13 -1.67
N LEU A 75 3.10 0.97 -1.05
CA LEU A 75 2.89 0.74 0.38
C LEU A 75 3.80 1.63 1.24
N ILE A 76 5.10 1.72 0.89
CA ILE A 76 6.03 2.62 1.61
C ILE A 76 5.66 4.08 1.37
N ALA A 77 5.32 4.47 0.14
CA ALA A 77 4.88 5.83 -0.17
C ALA A 77 3.65 6.23 0.66
N SER A 78 2.65 5.35 0.75
CA SER A 78 1.46 5.55 1.58
C SER A 78 1.79 5.64 3.07
N TYR A 79 2.69 4.78 3.57
CA TYR A 79 3.15 4.86 4.96
C TYR A 79 3.95 6.14 5.24
N LEU A 80 4.84 6.56 4.33
CA LEU A 80 5.57 7.83 4.46
C LEU A 80 4.62 9.03 4.52
N LEU A 81 3.57 9.05 3.72
CA LEU A 81 2.54 10.10 3.75
C LEU A 81 1.84 10.14 5.12
N VAL A 82 1.45 8.97 5.65
CA VAL A 82 0.84 8.86 6.98
C VAL A 82 1.83 9.26 8.08
N LEU A 83 3.07 8.85 7.98
CA LEU A 83 4.11 9.19 8.94
C LEU A 83 4.40 10.71 8.95
N TYR A 84 4.46 11.33 7.77
CA TYR A 84 4.63 12.77 7.62
C TYR A 84 3.45 13.56 8.21
N ARG A 85 2.22 13.16 7.89
CA ARG A 85 1.00 13.90 8.27
C ARG A 85 0.57 13.67 9.72
N TYR A 86 0.69 12.43 10.22
CA TYR A 86 0.14 12.01 11.51
C TYR A 86 1.20 11.53 12.49
N ARG A 87 2.44 11.34 12.06
CA ARG A 87 3.52 10.75 12.89
C ARG A 87 3.15 9.39 13.50
N ALA A 88 2.29 8.63 12.84
CA ALA A 88 1.76 7.34 13.28
C ALA A 88 2.78 6.21 13.07
N ARG A 89 3.89 6.25 13.80
CA ARG A 89 5.00 5.29 13.75
C ARG A 89 4.60 3.83 13.91
N PRO A 90 3.60 3.47 14.76
CA PRO A 90 3.22 2.08 14.96
C PRO A 90 2.74 1.35 13.69
N LEU A 91 2.21 2.06 12.69
CA LEU A 91 1.84 1.43 11.42
C LEU A 91 3.06 0.79 10.73
N GLY A 92 4.24 1.37 10.90
CA GLY A 92 5.49 0.82 10.32
C GLY A 92 5.89 -0.54 10.86
N VAL A 93 5.42 -0.91 12.06
CA VAL A 93 5.71 -2.23 12.67
C VAL A 93 5.12 -3.38 11.84
N VAL A 94 4.04 -3.14 11.10
CA VAL A 94 3.42 -4.12 10.20
C VAL A 94 3.80 -3.85 8.74
N THR A 95 3.80 -2.58 8.32
CA THR A 95 4.07 -2.21 6.92
C THR A 95 5.49 -2.59 6.48
N LEU A 96 6.51 -2.31 7.31
CA LEU A 96 7.92 -2.55 6.93
C LEU A 96 8.26 -4.04 6.79
N PRO A 97 7.87 -4.94 7.72
CA PRO A 97 8.02 -6.38 7.50
C PRO A 97 7.29 -6.90 6.26
N LEU A 98 6.03 -6.44 6.02
CA LEU A 98 5.29 -6.83 4.83
C LEU A 98 6.03 -6.43 3.55
N VAL A 99 6.48 -5.18 3.47
CA VAL A 99 7.26 -4.68 2.33
C VAL A 99 8.56 -5.48 2.15
N SER A 100 9.25 -5.82 3.23
CA SER A 100 10.45 -6.66 3.17
C SER A 100 10.15 -8.04 2.57
N VAL A 101 9.02 -8.65 2.94
CA VAL A 101 8.56 -9.94 2.37
C VAL A 101 8.23 -9.79 0.88
N LEU A 102 7.51 -8.73 0.49
CA LEU A 102 7.17 -8.49 -0.93
C LEU A 102 8.43 -8.31 -1.78
N ILE A 103 9.40 -7.52 -1.31
CA ILE A 103 10.68 -7.34 -2.00
C ILE A 103 11.47 -8.64 -2.03
N PHE A 104 11.48 -9.42 -0.95
CA PHE A 104 12.14 -10.74 -0.92
C PHE A 104 11.54 -11.67 -1.99
N ILE A 105 10.21 -11.77 -2.07
CA ILE A 105 9.54 -12.55 -3.10
C ILE A 105 9.90 -12.04 -4.49
N ALA A 106 9.90 -10.71 -4.70
CA ALA A 106 10.30 -10.12 -5.97
C ALA A 106 11.75 -10.46 -6.36
N VAL A 107 12.69 -10.53 -5.39
CA VAL A 107 14.10 -10.87 -5.61
C VAL A 107 14.28 -12.35 -6.02
N ILE A 108 13.52 -13.26 -5.43
CA ILE A 108 13.62 -14.71 -5.73
C ILE A 108 12.81 -15.11 -6.97
N THR A 109 11.80 -14.31 -7.36
CA THR A 109 11.01 -14.56 -8.56
C THR A 109 11.84 -14.25 -9.81
N ARG A 110 11.86 -15.19 -10.76
CA ARG A 110 12.57 -14.99 -12.02
C ARG A 110 11.87 -13.95 -12.88
N SER A 111 12.63 -13.04 -13.47
CA SER A 111 12.12 -12.25 -14.60
C SER A 111 11.95 -13.19 -15.79
N ALA A 112 10.76 -13.26 -16.33
CA ALA A 112 10.57 -13.85 -17.64
C ALA A 112 10.70 -12.73 -18.69
N THR A 113 11.13 -13.09 -19.89
CA THR A 113 11.08 -12.18 -21.03
C THR A 113 9.68 -12.25 -21.61
N PRO A 114 8.95 -11.12 -21.73
CA PRO A 114 7.62 -11.13 -22.34
C PRO A 114 7.72 -11.51 -23.82
N ASP A 115 6.68 -12.16 -24.32
CA ASP A 115 6.49 -12.22 -25.76
C ASP A 115 6.34 -10.78 -26.27
N GLN A 116 7.08 -10.44 -27.32
CA GLN A 116 7.11 -9.07 -27.84
C GLN A 116 5.73 -8.57 -28.29
N ALA A 117 4.86 -9.48 -28.72
CA ALA A 117 3.50 -9.14 -29.12
C ALA A 117 2.64 -8.71 -27.92
N GLU A 118 2.74 -9.42 -26.79
CA GLU A 118 2.05 -9.03 -25.53
C GLU A 118 2.62 -7.73 -24.98
N ALA A 119 3.94 -7.57 -25.01
CA ALA A 119 4.60 -6.35 -24.60
C ALA A 119 4.09 -5.15 -25.39
N ASN A 120 4.08 -5.22 -26.69
CA ASN A 120 3.62 -4.15 -27.57
C ASN A 120 2.14 -3.81 -27.34
N ALA A 121 1.29 -4.79 -27.11
CA ALA A 121 -0.13 -4.57 -26.83
C ALA A 121 -0.39 -3.84 -25.50
N LEU A 122 0.37 -4.17 -24.46
CA LEU A 122 0.25 -3.52 -23.14
C LEU A 122 0.78 -2.08 -23.14
N TRP A 123 1.83 -1.80 -23.91
CA TRP A 123 2.49 -0.50 -23.94
C TRP A 123 2.11 0.38 -25.14
N ALA A 124 1.15 -0.07 -25.95
CA ALA A 124 0.63 0.73 -27.05
C ALA A 124 0.04 2.08 -26.59
N THR A 125 -0.33 2.19 -25.29
CA THR A 125 -0.89 3.41 -24.73
C THR A 125 -0.33 3.66 -23.31
N TRP A 126 -0.26 4.94 -22.91
CA TRP A 126 0.09 5.35 -21.53
C TRP A 126 -0.99 4.97 -20.48
N LEU A 127 -2.18 4.56 -20.92
CA LEU A 127 -3.32 4.22 -20.06
C LEU A 127 -3.06 2.98 -19.20
N SER A 128 -2.43 1.94 -19.75
CA SER A 128 -2.13 0.70 -19.04
C SER A 128 -1.25 0.91 -17.80
N PRO A 129 -0.06 1.51 -17.87
CA PRO A 129 0.78 1.73 -16.70
C PRO A 129 0.14 2.68 -15.69
N VAL A 130 -0.59 3.69 -16.14
CA VAL A 130 -1.31 4.62 -15.24
C VAL A 130 -2.43 3.89 -14.51
N HIS A 131 -3.23 3.09 -15.21
CA HIS A 131 -4.26 2.23 -14.61
C HIS A 131 -3.69 1.36 -13.50
N ILE A 132 -2.62 0.62 -13.76
CA ILE A 132 -2.01 -0.29 -12.79
C ILE A 132 -1.44 0.48 -11.59
N ALA A 133 -0.74 1.59 -11.83
CA ALA A 133 -0.19 2.42 -10.76
C ALA A 133 -1.28 3.00 -9.85
N LEU A 134 -2.40 3.46 -10.42
CA LEU A 134 -3.55 3.97 -9.66
C LEU A 134 -4.21 2.88 -8.82
N LEU A 135 -4.41 1.67 -9.38
CA LEU A 135 -4.98 0.56 -8.63
C LEU A 135 -4.08 0.10 -7.48
N LEU A 136 -2.78 -0.07 -7.72
CA LEU A 136 -1.84 -0.45 -6.66
C LEU A 136 -1.75 0.61 -5.56
N SER A 137 -1.80 1.89 -5.92
CA SER A 137 -1.84 2.99 -4.95
C SER A 137 -3.16 3.02 -4.15
N ALA A 138 -4.29 2.69 -4.80
CA ALA A 138 -5.58 2.55 -4.11
C ALA A 138 -5.54 1.40 -3.08
N TYR A 139 -5.04 0.23 -3.47
CA TYR A 139 -4.90 -0.90 -2.55
C TYR A 139 -3.91 -0.62 -1.42
N ALA A 140 -2.83 0.11 -1.67
CA ALA A 140 -1.93 0.56 -0.62
C ALA A 140 -2.62 1.50 0.39
N ALA A 141 -3.48 2.42 -0.09
CA ALA A 141 -4.29 3.26 0.78
C ALA A 141 -5.31 2.44 1.60
N PHE A 142 -5.94 1.44 0.99
CA PHE A 142 -6.86 0.52 1.69
C PHE A 142 -6.14 -0.34 2.74
N PHE A 143 -4.90 -0.74 2.48
CA PHE A 143 -4.08 -1.40 3.49
C PHE A 143 -3.83 -0.50 4.70
N VAL A 144 -3.64 0.81 4.50
CA VAL A 144 -3.56 1.77 5.62
C VAL A 144 -4.88 1.84 6.39
N VAL A 145 -6.04 1.81 5.69
CA VAL A 145 -7.37 1.73 6.34
C VAL A 145 -7.46 0.50 7.22
N PHE A 146 -7.08 -0.66 6.69
CA PHE A 146 -7.06 -1.92 7.42
C PHE A 146 -6.22 -1.82 8.70
N LEU A 147 -4.96 -1.37 8.59
CA LEU A 147 -4.08 -1.23 9.75
C LEU A 147 -4.63 -0.25 10.80
N ALA A 148 -5.12 0.90 10.36
CA ALA A 148 -5.72 1.88 11.27
C ALA A 148 -6.98 1.32 11.95
N SER A 149 -7.80 0.56 11.23
CA SER A 149 -9.00 -0.09 11.76
C SER A 149 -8.67 -1.16 12.79
N VAL A 150 -7.67 -2.00 12.53
CA VAL A 150 -7.16 -2.99 13.51
C VAL A 150 -6.65 -2.29 14.76
N MET A 151 -5.85 -1.23 14.62
CA MET A 151 -5.35 -0.46 15.77
C MET A 151 -6.48 0.19 16.57
N TYR A 152 -7.52 0.68 15.89
CA TYR A 152 -8.71 1.22 16.54
C TYR A 152 -9.39 0.16 17.40
N LEU A 153 -9.65 -1.03 16.85
CA LEU A 153 -10.32 -2.12 17.54
C LEU A 153 -9.52 -2.62 18.75
N LEU A 154 -8.20 -2.75 18.61
CA LEU A 154 -7.30 -3.14 19.69
C LEU A 154 -7.35 -2.12 20.83
N GLN A 155 -7.24 -0.83 20.50
CA GLN A 155 -7.25 0.24 21.50
C GLN A 155 -8.61 0.39 22.19
N GLU A 156 -9.72 0.28 21.44
CA GLU A 156 -11.08 0.30 22.02
C GLU A 156 -11.30 -0.87 22.97
N ARG A 157 -10.80 -2.07 22.61
CA ARG A 157 -10.89 -3.25 23.48
C ARG A 157 -10.16 -3.04 24.81
N GLU A 158 -8.92 -2.53 24.78
CA GLU A 158 -8.14 -2.24 25.98
C GLU A 158 -8.83 -1.21 26.89
N LEU A 159 -9.41 -0.16 26.30
CA LEU A 159 -10.18 0.85 27.04
C LEU A 159 -11.41 0.24 27.74
N LYS A 160 -12.16 -0.63 27.04
CA LYS A 160 -13.35 -1.27 27.62
C LYS A 160 -13.01 -2.23 28.75
N LEU A 161 -11.92 -2.98 28.59
CA LEU A 161 -11.46 -3.94 29.61
C LEU A 161 -10.68 -3.27 30.74
N LYS A 162 -10.34 -1.97 30.60
CA LYS A 162 -9.50 -1.21 31.56
C LYS A 162 -8.16 -1.89 31.84
N THR A 163 -7.62 -2.65 30.85
CA THR A 163 -6.41 -3.45 31.05
C THR A 163 -5.13 -2.65 30.80
N PHE A 164 -5.17 -1.57 30.02
CA PHE A 164 -4.07 -0.65 29.72
C PHE A 164 -2.70 -1.34 29.57
N SER A 165 -2.64 -2.31 28.67
CA SER A 165 -1.43 -3.08 28.40
C SER A 165 -0.28 -2.19 27.90
N ALA A 166 0.94 -2.76 27.87
CA ALA A 166 2.10 -2.05 27.32
C ALA A 166 1.89 -1.65 25.84
N ILE A 167 1.05 -2.37 25.10
CA ILE A 167 0.70 -2.07 23.69
C ILE A 167 -0.20 -0.85 23.61
N PHE A 168 -1.18 -0.71 24.52
CA PHE A 168 -2.09 0.44 24.56
C PHE A 168 -1.34 1.78 24.54
N HIS A 169 -0.31 1.92 25.38
CA HIS A 169 0.48 3.15 25.49
C HIS A 169 1.38 3.43 24.28
N ARG A 170 1.40 2.53 23.29
CA ARG A 170 2.21 2.64 22.07
C ARG A 170 1.37 2.94 20.84
N LEU A 171 0.07 2.69 20.91
CA LEU A 171 -0.85 2.95 19.81
C LEU A 171 -1.19 4.45 19.71
N PRO A 172 -1.46 4.98 18.50
CA PRO A 172 -1.98 6.32 18.31
C PRO A 172 -3.37 6.47 18.95
N SER A 173 -3.78 7.69 19.27
CA SER A 173 -5.13 7.92 19.82
C SER A 173 -6.25 7.44 18.90
N LEU A 174 -7.41 7.04 19.47
CA LEU A 174 -8.59 6.60 18.69
C LEU A 174 -9.01 7.64 17.64
N THR A 175 -8.92 8.93 17.98
CA THR A 175 -9.22 10.02 17.06
C THR A 175 -8.27 10.00 15.86
N MET A 176 -6.96 9.90 16.13
CA MET A 176 -5.94 9.88 15.09
C MET A 176 -6.09 8.67 14.15
N VAL A 177 -6.26 7.46 14.67
CA VAL A 177 -6.44 6.27 13.82
C VAL A 177 -7.74 6.32 13.02
N ASN A 178 -8.81 6.93 13.57
CA ASN A 178 -10.04 7.14 12.84
C ASN A 178 -9.86 8.17 11.69
N GLU A 179 -9.11 9.25 11.91
CA GLU A 179 -8.77 10.23 10.87
C GLU A 179 -7.91 9.60 9.77
N ILE A 180 -6.89 8.83 10.13
CA ILE A 180 -6.05 8.09 9.17
C ILE A 180 -6.92 7.17 8.32
N ALA A 181 -7.79 6.36 8.95
CA ALA A 181 -8.67 5.43 8.23
C ALA A 181 -9.62 6.17 7.28
N THR A 182 -10.21 7.30 7.73
CA THR A 182 -11.16 8.08 6.91
C THR A 182 -10.46 8.74 5.71
N SER A 183 -9.33 9.40 5.95
CA SER A 183 -8.57 10.06 4.88
C SER A 183 -8.02 9.04 3.87
N SER A 184 -7.47 7.92 4.35
CA SER A 184 -6.95 6.87 3.47
C SER A 184 -8.06 6.19 2.68
N ALA A 185 -9.25 5.98 3.25
CA ALA A 185 -10.41 5.44 2.53
C ALA A 185 -10.85 6.38 1.40
N ALA A 186 -10.92 7.68 1.66
CA ALA A 186 -11.29 8.68 0.64
C ALA A 186 -10.25 8.71 -0.51
N ILE A 187 -8.95 8.77 -0.17
CA ILE A 187 -7.86 8.72 -1.16
C ILE A 187 -7.94 7.42 -1.97
N GLY A 188 -8.06 6.28 -1.29
CA GLY A 188 -8.13 4.97 -1.94
C GLY A 188 -9.33 4.84 -2.89
N LEU A 189 -10.52 5.29 -2.47
CA LEU A 189 -11.71 5.27 -3.32
C LEU A 189 -11.56 6.17 -4.55
N THR A 190 -10.99 7.37 -4.38
CA THR A 190 -10.72 8.28 -5.50
C THR A 190 -9.75 7.64 -6.50
N LEU A 191 -8.62 7.09 -6.01
CA LEU A 191 -7.63 6.42 -6.85
C LEU A 191 -8.22 5.19 -7.55
N LEU A 192 -9.03 4.39 -6.85
CA LEU A 192 -9.69 3.22 -7.43
C LEU A 192 -10.69 3.64 -8.50
N THR A 193 -11.49 4.69 -8.28
CA THR A 193 -12.44 5.20 -9.26
C THR A 193 -11.75 5.66 -10.55
N VAL A 194 -10.70 6.49 -10.43
CA VAL A 194 -9.92 6.96 -11.59
C VAL A 194 -9.19 5.78 -12.24
N GLY A 195 -8.65 4.86 -11.42
CA GLY A 195 -8.00 3.65 -11.91
C GLY A 195 -8.95 2.76 -12.71
N MET A 196 -10.17 2.50 -12.22
CA MET A 196 -11.17 1.73 -12.96
C MET A 196 -11.58 2.44 -14.25
N ALA A 197 -11.83 3.75 -14.22
CA ALA A 197 -12.19 4.52 -15.40
C ALA A 197 -11.09 4.45 -16.49
N THR A 198 -9.82 4.63 -16.11
CA THR A 198 -8.69 4.50 -17.05
C THR A 198 -8.56 3.09 -17.61
N GLY A 199 -8.83 2.05 -16.80
CA GLY A 199 -8.88 0.65 -17.23
C GLY A 199 -9.99 0.36 -18.25
N MET A 200 -11.18 0.89 -18.02
CA MET A 200 -12.32 0.76 -18.95
C MET A 200 -12.03 1.43 -20.30
N VAL A 201 -11.43 2.64 -20.28
CA VAL A 201 -11.02 3.35 -21.50
C VAL A 201 -9.95 2.55 -22.26
N TRP A 202 -8.96 2.03 -21.52
CA TRP A 202 -7.90 1.20 -22.13
C TRP A 202 -8.47 -0.09 -22.74
N ALA A 203 -9.33 -0.82 -22.02
CA ALA A 203 -9.98 -2.04 -22.51
C ALA A 203 -10.81 -1.77 -23.75
N SER A 204 -11.64 -0.70 -23.74
CA SER A 204 -12.43 -0.29 -24.88
C SER A 204 -11.58 0.05 -26.12
N SER A 205 -10.41 0.69 -25.92
CA SER A 205 -9.50 1.02 -27.01
C SER A 205 -8.80 -0.20 -27.62
N ARG A 206 -8.64 -1.29 -26.86
CA ARG A 206 -7.95 -2.51 -27.27
C ARG A 206 -8.85 -3.50 -28.03
N ASP A 207 -10.05 -3.74 -27.54
CA ASP A 207 -10.96 -4.78 -28.06
C ASP A 207 -12.45 -4.36 -28.18
N GLY A 208 -12.72 -3.06 -27.97
CA GLY A 208 -14.08 -2.49 -28.09
C GLY A 208 -15.01 -2.82 -26.91
N ARG A 209 -14.52 -3.50 -25.86
CA ARG A 209 -15.32 -3.85 -24.69
C ARG A 209 -14.81 -3.14 -23.44
N VAL A 210 -15.72 -2.57 -22.65
CA VAL A 210 -15.41 -1.91 -21.38
C VAL A 210 -15.42 -2.88 -20.20
N TRP A 211 -16.00 -4.06 -20.36
CA TRP A 211 -16.18 -5.07 -19.30
C TRP A 211 -16.07 -6.49 -19.88
N HIS A 212 -15.26 -7.34 -19.26
CA HIS A 212 -14.93 -8.69 -19.75
C HIS A 212 -15.45 -9.82 -18.85
N ASN A 213 -16.14 -9.51 -17.74
CA ASN A 213 -16.51 -10.46 -16.68
C ASN A 213 -15.31 -11.20 -16.07
N ASP A 214 -14.14 -10.59 -16.09
CA ASP A 214 -12.95 -11.13 -15.43
C ASP A 214 -13.12 -11.03 -13.90
N PRO A 215 -12.74 -12.05 -13.12
CA PRO A 215 -12.80 -12.01 -11.65
C PRO A 215 -12.16 -10.76 -11.05
N LYS A 216 -11.07 -10.24 -11.62
CA LYS A 216 -10.42 -9.01 -11.15
C LYS A 216 -11.32 -7.78 -11.29
N GLU A 217 -12.14 -7.68 -12.34
CA GLU A 217 -13.08 -6.58 -12.53
C GLU A 217 -14.19 -6.64 -11.49
N ILE A 218 -14.73 -7.85 -11.23
CA ILE A 218 -15.75 -8.08 -10.21
C ILE A 218 -15.22 -7.72 -8.82
N PHE A 219 -14.02 -8.19 -8.46
CA PHE A 219 -13.40 -7.86 -7.16
C PHE A 219 -13.11 -6.37 -7.02
N ALA A 220 -12.66 -5.69 -8.09
CA ALA A 220 -12.47 -4.25 -8.08
C ALA A 220 -13.79 -3.50 -7.84
N ALA A 221 -14.87 -3.88 -8.53
CA ALA A 221 -16.20 -3.30 -8.36
C ALA A 221 -16.76 -3.54 -6.95
N LEU A 222 -16.62 -4.75 -6.40
CA LEU A 222 -17.02 -5.06 -5.04
C LEU A 222 -16.22 -4.24 -4.01
N THR A 223 -14.91 -4.13 -4.19
CA THR A 223 -14.05 -3.30 -3.33
C THR A 223 -14.48 -1.84 -3.39
N TRP A 224 -14.73 -1.31 -4.59
CA TRP A 224 -15.23 0.05 -4.78
C TRP A 224 -16.55 0.28 -4.04
N LEU A 225 -17.51 -0.64 -4.19
CA LEU A 225 -18.81 -0.55 -3.52
C LEU A 225 -18.66 -0.57 -1.99
N LEU A 226 -17.83 -1.48 -1.45
CA LEU A 226 -17.59 -1.58 0.00
C LEU A 226 -17.00 -0.28 0.56
N TYR A 227 -16.00 0.30 -0.11
CA TYR A 227 -15.39 1.54 0.36
C TYR A 227 -16.28 2.76 0.14
N LEU A 228 -17.10 2.78 -0.91
CA LEU A 228 -18.15 3.79 -1.09
C LEU A 228 -19.14 3.75 0.08
N LEU A 229 -19.65 2.57 0.42
CA LEU A 229 -20.55 2.37 1.56
C LEU A 229 -19.88 2.78 2.88
N LEU A 230 -18.62 2.40 3.08
CA LEU A 230 -17.85 2.81 4.27
C LEU A 230 -17.80 4.34 4.41
N ILE A 231 -17.50 5.06 3.33
CA ILE A 231 -17.43 6.52 3.34
C ILE A 231 -18.81 7.13 3.57
N LEU A 232 -19.85 6.64 2.90
CA LEU A 232 -21.23 7.11 3.09
C LEU A 232 -21.68 6.92 4.54
N TYR A 233 -21.44 5.75 5.14
CA TYR A 233 -21.76 5.51 6.54
C TYR A 233 -21.00 6.44 7.50
N ARG A 234 -19.74 6.73 7.23
CA ARG A 234 -18.95 7.68 8.04
C ARG A 234 -19.46 9.10 7.94
N SER A 235 -19.97 9.52 6.77
CA SER A 235 -20.43 10.90 6.52
C SER A 235 -21.87 11.16 6.99
N THR A 236 -22.78 10.19 6.80
CA THR A 236 -24.22 10.39 7.02
C THR A 236 -24.70 10.02 8.41
N SER A 237 -24.19 8.93 8.98
CA SER A 237 -24.78 8.33 10.19
C SER A 237 -24.04 8.68 11.47
N GLY A 238 -23.00 9.52 11.43
CA GLY A 238 -22.14 9.75 12.57
C GLY A 238 -21.48 8.45 13.11
N TRP A 239 -21.48 7.39 12.31
CA TRP A 239 -20.88 6.09 12.62
C TRP A 239 -19.37 6.19 12.62
N ARG A 240 -18.89 6.98 13.60
CA ARG A 240 -17.49 7.06 13.96
C ARG A 240 -17.20 5.95 14.95
N GLY A 241 -16.03 5.33 14.85
CA GLY A 241 -15.61 4.38 15.85
C GLY A 241 -15.75 2.91 15.43
N ARG A 242 -16.22 2.06 16.35
CA ARG A 242 -16.17 0.60 16.26
C ARG A 242 -16.80 0.00 14.99
N LYS A 243 -18.01 0.46 14.64
CA LYS A 243 -18.73 -0.08 13.46
C LYS A 243 -17.98 0.23 12.16
N ALA A 244 -17.49 1.46 12.02
CA ALA A 244 -16.67 1.84 10.86
C ALA A 244 -15.31 1.13 10.84
N ALA A 245 -14.73 0.82 11.99
CA ALA A 245 -13.49 0.04 12.07
C ALA A 245 -13.71 -1.42 11.63
N TRP A 246 -14.82 -2.04 12.00
CA TRP A 246 -15.15 -3.40 11.52
C TRP A 246 -15.35 -3.49 10.01
N MET A 247 -15.85 -2.44 9.38
CA MET A 247 -15.95 -2.40 7.91
C MET A 247 -14.60 -2.18 7.22
N GLY A 248 -13.60 -1.69 7.93
CA GLY A 248 -12.24 -1.48 7.40
C GLY A 248 -11.29 -2.67 7.62
N VAL A 249 -11.76 -3.72 8.28
CA VAL A 249 -11.05 -5.01 8.49
C VAL A 249 -11.62 -6.08 7.58
#